data_b79c0f0c23800486e65383a1923e4dc1
#
_entry.id   b79c0f0c23800486e65383a1923e4dc1
#
_cell.length_a   1.000
_cell.length_b   1.000
_cell.length_c   1.000
_cell.angle_alpha   90.00
_cell.angle_beta   90.00
_cell.angle_gamma   90.00
#
_symmetry.space_group_name_H-M   'P 1'
#
loop_
_entity.id
_entity.type
_entity.pdbx_description
1 polymer ?
#
loop_
_entity_poly.entity_id
_entity_poly.type
_entity_poly.pdbx_seq_one_letter_code
_entity_poly.pdbx_strand_id
1 'polypeptide(L)'
;YVNGAPHIGHAYEKILTDVIYRHFTQRCDNTYFLTGTDEHGIKIQKTSAQNGVSPKEFCDMNAQKFKDAWKALDVEYSQFIRTTDEQHEKVVQKIFKKLVEKGDIYKHAYEGLYCSGCEAFLSEKDLTEDGLCPDHLKKPEVVKEENYFFKLTKYKDAIIKHIKTHPDFIVPSFRANEVLNQLENIEDISVSRVN
;
A
#
# COMPACT_ATOMS: atom_id res chain seq x y z
N TYR A 1 -0.41 -2.33 -7.51
CA TYR A 1 -0.07 -1.34 -8.55
C TYR A 1 -0.60 -1.75 -9.91
N VAL A 2 -1.07 -0.77 -10.69
CA VAL A 2 -1.67 -0.96 -12.02
C VAL A 2 -0.61 -0.91 -13.14
N ASN A 3 0.53 -1.55 -12.92
CA ASN A 3 1.69 -1.52 -13.84
C ASN A 3 1.50 -2.38 -15.12
N GLY A 4 0.44 -3.16 -15.20
CA GLY A 4 0.15 -4.06 -16.32
C GLY A 4 -1.21 -4.70 -16.22
N ALA A 5 -1.46 -5.72 -17.05
CA ALA A 5 -2.69 -6.49 -17.00
C ALA A 5 -2.79 -7.33 -15.72
N PRO A 6 -4.01 -7.66 -15.25
CA PRO A 6 -4.19 -8.57 -14.14
C PRO A 6 -3.62 -9.96 -14.46
N HIS A 7 -3.14 -10.65 -13.44
CA HIS A 7 -2.62 -12.00 -13.53
C HIS A 7 -3.40 -12.94 -12.60
N ILE A 8 -3.07 -14.23 -12.62
CA ILE A 8 -3.81 -15.26 -11.88
C ILE A 8 -3.87 -15.00 -10.36
N GLY A 9 -2.84 -14.38 -9.78
CA GLY A 9 -2.86 -14.01 -8.36
C GLY A 9 -3.95 -13.00 -8.02
N HIS A 10 -4.16 -11.99 -8.89
CA HIS A 10 -5.26 -11.05 -8.75
C HIS A 10 -6.62 -11.75 -8.93
N ALA A 11 -6.74 -12.67 -9.89
CA ALA A 11 -7.97 -13.43 -10.13
C ALA A 11 -8.33 -14.30 -8.91
N TYR A 12 -7.34 -15.00 -8.34
CA TYR A 12 -7.54 -15.84 -7.16
C TYR A 12 -8.09 -15.03 -5.97
N GLU A 13 -7.47 -13.90 -5.67
CA GLU A 13 -7.92 -13.03 -4.59
C GLU A 13 -9.36 -12.53 -4.81
N LYS A 14 -9.69 -12.11 -6.02
CA LYS A 14 -11.02 -11.55 -6.31
C LYS A 14 -12.12 -12.62 -6.33
N ILE A 15 -11.84 -13.79 -6.87
CA ILE A 15 -12.78 -14.92 -6.82
C ILE A 15 -13.05 -15.34 -5.37
N LEU A 16 -12.00 -15.44 -4.54
CA LEU A 16 -12.17 -15.77 -3.13
C LEU A 16 -13.02 -14.72 -2.39
N THR A 17 -12.74 -13.44 -2.62
CA THR A 17 -13.50 -12.34 -2.00
C THR A 17 -14.96 -12.33 -2.50
N ASP A 18 -15.20 -12.61 -3.77
CA ASP A 18 -16.54 -12.68 -4.35
C ASP A 18 -17.36 -13.83 -3.76
N VAL A 19 -16.75 -15.00 -3.55
CA VAL A 19 -17.42 -16.14 -2.89
C VAL A 19 -17.84 -15.75 -1.47
N ILE A 20 -16.96 -15.09 -0.72
CA ILE A 20 -17.28 -14.61 0.65
C ILE A 20 -18.40 -13.56 0.59
N TYR A 21 -18.29 -12.59 -0.32
CA TYR A 21 -19.29 -11.55 -0.52
C TYR A 21 -20.68 -12.13 -0.83
N ARG A 22 -20.77 -13.05 -1.81
CA ARG A 22 -22.03 -13.72 -2.19
C ARG A 22 -22.60 -14.56 -1.03
N HIS A 23 -21.74 -15.26 -0.28
CA HIS A 23 -22.16 -16.05 0.87
C HIS A 23 -22.89 -15.19 1.92
N PHE A 24 -22.28 -14.07 2.32
CA PHE A 24 -22.89 -13.18 3.32
C PHE A 24 -24.10 -12.42 2.77
N THR A 25 -24.06 -12.02 1.50
CA THR A 25 -25.23 -11.37 0.83
C THR A 25 -26.45 -12.30 0.81
N GLN A 26 -26.26 -13.60 0.52
CA GLN A 26 -27.35 -14.58 0.55
C GLN A 26 -27.95 -14.78 1.95
N ARG A 27 -27.22 -14.47 3.00
CA ARG A 27 -27.68 -14.50 4.39
C ARG A 27 -28.40 -13.22 4.81
N CYS A 28 -28.63 -12.31 3.89
CA CYS A 28 -29.21 -10.99 4.14
C CYS A 28 -28.35 -10.09 5.06
N ASP A 29 -27.03 -10.34 5.14
CA ASP A 29 -26.11 -9.47 5.82
C ASP A 29 -25.86 -8.20 4.99
N ASN A 30 -25.60 -7.09 5.65
CA ASN A 30 -25.20 -5.85 4.96
C ASN A 30 -23.74 -5.94 4.53
N THR A 31 -23.51 -6.34 3.30
CA THR A 31 -22.18 -6.59 2.73
C THR A 31 -21.75 -5.51 1.77
N TYR A 32 -20.45 -5.24 1.75
CA TYR A 32 -19.84 -4.28 0.83
C TYR A 32 -18.49 -4.80 0.35
N PHE A 33 -18.38 -5.06 -0.96
CA PHE A 33 -17.15 -5.51 -1.57
C PHE A 33 -16.48 -4.36 -2.32
N LEU A 34 -15.37 -3.86 -1.76
CA LEU A 34 -14.54 -2.83 -2.38
C LEU A 34 -13.36 -3.48 -3.09
N THR A 35 -13.14 -3.10 -4.34
CA THR A 35 -11.92 -3.40 -5.09
C THR A 35 -11.45 -2.14 -5.81
N GLY A 36 -10.28 -2.18 -6.45
CA GLY A 36 -9.78 -1.03 -7.18
C GLY A 36 -8.32 -1.15 -7.59
N THR A 37 -7.75 -0.01 -7.97
CA THR A 37 -6.37 0.10 -8.46
C THR A 37 -5.59 1.16 -7.70
N ASP A 38 -4.33 0.83 -7.37
CA ASP A 38 -3.34 1.77 -6.85
C ASP A 38 -2.57 2.38 -8.04
N GLU A 39 -2.68 3.71 -8.20
CA GLU A 39 -2.32 4.43 -9.43
C GLU A 39 -1.26 5.51 -9.24
N HIS A 40 -0.66 5.60 -8.06
CA HIS A 40 0.43 6.52 -7.79
C HIS A 40 1.80 5.82 -7.78
N GLY A 41 2.87 6.61 -7.80
CA GLY A 41 4.25 6.15 -7.60
C GLY A 41 5.12 6.21 -8.84
N ILE A 42 6.43 6.18 -8.60
CA ILE A 42 7.49 6.32 -9.62
C ILE A 42 7.40 5.20 -10.68
N LYS A 43 6.93 3.99 -10.29
CA LYS A 43 6.76 2.89 -11.24
C LYS A 43 5.77 3.22 -12.34
N ILE A 44 4.64 3.83 -11.99
CA ILE A 44 3.63 4.25 -12.97
C ILE A 44 4.23 5.28 -13.93
N GLN A 45 4.94 6.29 -13.41
CA GLN A 45 5.59 7.32 -14.23
C GLN A 45 6.61 6.70 -15.20
N LYS A 46 7.51 5.84 -14.71
CA LYS A 46 8.53 5.19 -15.54
C LYS A 46 7.91 4.30 -16.61
N THR A 47 6.89 3.49 -16.24
CA THR A 47 6.27 2.56 -17.19
C THR A 47 5.41 3.28 -18.22
N SER A 48 4.68 4.31 -17.84
CA SER A 48 3.91 5.13 -18.78
C SER A 48 4.80 5.83 -19.79
N ALA A 49 5.94 6.41 -19.36
CA ALA A 49 6.92 7.03 -20.24
C ALA A 49 7.52 6.03 -21.23
N GLN A 50 7.83 4.79 -20.80
CA GLN A 50 8.30 3.72 -21.67
C GLN A 50 7.26 3.31 -22.74
N ASN A 51 5.97 3.46 -22.42
CA ASN A 51 4.88 3.18 -23.34
C ASN A 51 4.45 4.42 -24.18
N GLY A 52 5.10 5.58 -24.01
CA GLY A 52 4.82 6.78 -24.75
C GLY A 52 3.48 7.44 -24.46
N VAL A 53 2.90 7.18 -23.29
CA VAL A 53 1.60 7.72 -22.84
C VAL A 53 1.74 8.46 -21.51
N SER A 54 0.76 9.30 -21.19
CA SER A 54 0.73 9.95 -19.88
C SER A 54 0.43 8.95 -18.75
N PRO A 55 0.86 9.20 -17.50
CA PRO A 55 0.53 8.35 -16.36
C PRO A 55 -0.97 8.12 -16.21
N LYS A 56 -1.79 9.14 -16.46
CA LYS A 56 -3.24 9.02 -16.38
C LYS A 56 -3.81 8.07 -17.44
N GLU A 57 -3.42 8.24 -18.70
CA GLU A 57 -3.85 7.34 -19.80
C GLU A 57 -3.41 5.91 -19.54
N PHE A 58 -2.18 5.71 -19.06
CA PHE A 58 -1.67 4.40 -18.70
C PHE A 58 -2.52 3.73 -17.61
N CYS A 59 -2.87 4.48 -16.56
CA CYS A 59 -3.74 4.00 -15.48
C CYS A 59 -5.16 3.72 -16.00
N ASP A 60 -5.73 4.60 -16.83
CA ASP A 60 -7.07 4.42 -17.41
C ASP A 60 -7.15 3.13 -18.22
N MET A 61 -6.16 2.90 -19.09
CA MET A 61 -6.08 1.67 -19.90
C MET A 61 -5.98 0.40 -19.06
N ASN A 62 -5.12 0.41 -18.04
CA ASN A 62 -4.93 -0.77 -17.22
C ASN A 62 -6.09 -1.00 -16.24
N ALA A 63 -6.64 0.05 -15.63
CA ALA A 63 -7.83 -0.07 -14.78
C ALA A 63 -9.00 -0.71 -15.56
N GLN A 64 -9.14 -0.37 -16.85
CA GLN A 64 -10.15 -1.01 -17.70
C GLN A 64 -9.89 -2.50 -17.89
N LYS A 65 -8.62 -2.93 -18.09
CA LYS A 65 -8.29 -4.37 -18.18
C LYS A 65 -8.65 -5.13 -16.90
N PHE A 66 -8.47 -4.51 -15.72
CA PHE A 66 -8.91 -5.10 -14.45
C PHE A 66 -10.43 -5.25 -14.39
N LYS A 67 -11.19 -4.22 -14.77
CA LYS A 67 -12.65 -4.28 -14.81
C LYS A 67 -13.16 -5.35 -15.78
N ASP A 68 -12.54 -5.44 -16.96
CA ASP A 68 -12.89 -6.44 -17.98
C ASP A 68 -12.60 -7.87 -17.49
N ALA A 69 -11.47 -8.06 -16.78
CA ALA A 69 -11.13 -9.35 -16.20
C ALA A 69 -12.13 -9.76 -15.10
N TRP A 70 -12.54 -8.84 -14.22
CA TRP A 70 -13.54 -9.13 -13.18
C TRP A 70 -14.90 -9.46 -13.82
N LYS A 71 -15.28 -8.75 -14.84
CA LYS A 71 -16.50 -9.06 -15.61
C LYS A 71 -16.43 -10.44 -16.27
N ALA A 72 -15.30 -10.80 -16.88
CA ALA A 72 -15.10 -12.10 -17.50
C ALA A 72 -15.12 -13.26 -16.51
N LEU A 73 -14.72 -13.01 -15.26
CA LEU A 73 -14.74 -13.98 -14.16
C LEU A 73 -16.06 -13.97 -13.36
N ASP A 74 -17.06 -13.20 -13.79
CA ASP A 74 -18.34 -13.03 -13.08
C ASP A 74 -18.16 -12.58 -11.62
N VAL A 75 -17.11 -11.79 -11.33
CA VAL A 75 -16.86 -11.22 -10.01
C VAL A 75 -17.74 -9.99 -9.80
N GLU A 76 -18.57 -10.03 -8.77
CA GLU A 76 -19.41 -8.91 -8.33
C GLU A 76 -18.70 -8.08 -7.27
N TYR A 77 -18.71 -6.76 -7.42
CA TYR A 77 -18.19 -5.83 -6.42
C TYR A 77 -19.13 -4.63 -6.26
N SER A 78 -19.19 -4.09 -5.06
CA SER A 78 -20.03 -2.93 -4.75
C SER A 78 -19.45 -1.64 -5.32
N GLN A 79 -18.12 -1.50 -5.32
CA GLN A 79 -17.42 -0.33 -5.86
C GLN A 79 -16.03 -0.71 -6.37
N PHE A 80 -15.66 -0.11 -7.51
CA PHE A 80 -14.28 -0.10 -8.01
C PHE A 80 -13.71 1.29 -7.77
N ILE A 81 -12.78 1.41 -6.81
CA ILE A 81 -12.14 2.69 -6.47
C ILE A 81 -10.78 2.80 -7.17
N ARG A 82 -10.44 3.99 -7.57
CA ARG A 82 -9.10 4.34 -8.08
C ARG A 82 -8.47 5.34 -7.12
N THR A 83 -7.20 5.17 -6.81
CA THR A 83 -6.53 6.12 -5.89
C THR A 83 -6.38 7.51 -6.49
N THR A 84 -6.57 7.66 -7.81
CA THR A 84 -6.65 8.93 -8.55
C THR A 84 -8.06 9.51 -8.66
N ASP A 85 -9.08 8.86 -8.09
CA ASP A 85 -10.43 9.42 -8.05
C ASP A 85 -10.47 10.65 -7.15
N GLU A 86 -11.09 11.72 -7.62
CA GLU A 86 -11.19 12.99 -6.89
C GLU A 86 -11.77 12.83 -5.47
N GLN A 87 -12.76 11.95 -5.31
CA GLN A 87 -13.34 11.65 -4.00
C GLN A 87 -12.33 10.99 -3.08
N HIS A 88 -11.52 10.05 -3.58
CA HIS A 88 -10.46 9.40 -2.81
C HIS A 88 -9.42 10.43 -2.36
N GLU A 89 -8.93 11.25 -3.28
CA GLU A 89 -7.96 12.30 -2.97
C GLU A 89 -8.45 13.29 -1.91
N LYS A 90 -9.70 13.73 -2.00
CA LYS A 90 -10.33 14.60 -0.99
C LYS A 90 -10.36 13.97 0.40
N VAL A 91 -10.67 12.68 0.48
CA VAL A 91 -10.69 11.96 1.75
C VAL A 91 -9.28 11.81 2.33
N VAL A 92 -8.31 11.43 1.50
CA VAL A 92 -6.90 11.33 1.90
C VAL A 92 -6.40 12.67 2.42
N GLN A 93 -6.62 13.76 1.69
CA GLN A 93 -6.22 15.10 2.12
C GLN A 93 -6.86 15.52 3.45
N LYS A 94 -8.15 15.18 3.65
CA LYS A 94 -8.86 15.47 4.91
C LYS A 94 -8.26 14.72 6.10
N ILE A 95 -7.96 13.43 5.92
CA ILE A 95 -7.33 12.60 6.97
C ILE A 95 -5.93 13.12 7.25
N PHE A 96 -5.14 13.39 6.21
CA PHE A 96 -3.78 13.89 6.33
C PHE A 96 -3.73 15.20 7.13
N LYS A 97 -4.58 16.18 6.77
CA LYS A 97 -4.67 17.45 7.49
C LYS A 97 -4.99 17.26 8.98
N LYS A 98 -5.95 16.38 9.30
CA LYS A 98 -6.27 16.06 10.71
C LYS A 98 -5.10 15.48 11.47
N LEU A 99 -4.30 14.62 10.85
CA LEU A 99 -3.13 14.03 11.49
C LEU A 99 -2.01 15.06 11.69
N VAL A 100 -1.83 15.99 10.74
CA VAL A 100 -0.92 17.13 10.91
C VAL A 100 -1.36 18.04 12.07
N GLU A 101 -2.64 18.42 12.11
CA GLU A 101 -3.21 19.25 13.18
C GLU A 101 -3.07 18.58 14.56
N LYS A 102 -3.20 17.25 14.62
CA LYS A 102 -3.01 16.45 15.84
C LYS A 102 -1.53 16.31 16.24
N GLY A 103 -0.61 16.68 15.35
CA GLY A 103 0.84 16.54 15.56
C GLY A 103 1.34 15.10 15.41
N ASP A 104 0.56 14.24 14.76
CA ASP A 104 0.95 12.86 14.43
C ASP A 104 1.74 12.78 13.12
N ILE A 105 1.69 13.83 12.30
CA ILE A 105 2.49 13.98 11.08
C ILE A 105 3.36 15.25 11.22
N TYR A 106 4.63 15.12 10.84
CA TYR A 106 5.60 16.21 10.84
C TYR A 106 6.49 16.16 9.60
N LYS A 107 7.08 17.31 9.24
CA LYS A 107 8.08 17.38 8.17
C LYS A 107 9.47 17.09 8.71
N HIS A 108 10.23 16.30 7.97
CA HIS A 108 11.61 16.00 8.28
C HIS A 108 12.43 15.86 6.99
N ALA A 109 13.62 16.47 6.98
CA ALA A 109 14.59 16.25 5.93
C ALA A 109 15.23 14.88 6.17
N TYR A 110 15.10 13.99 5.20
CA TYR A 110 15.65 12.65 5.27
C TYR A 110 16.63 12.43 4.12
N GLU A 111 17.76 11.85 4.45
CA GLU A 111 18.74 11.36 3.48
C GLU A 111 18.91 9.88 3.71
N GLY A 112 18.66 9.07 2.69
CA GLY A 112 18.71 7.63 2.83
C GLY A 112 18.81 6.88 1.52
N LEU A 113 19.01 5.58 1.63
CA LEU A 113 19.13 4.66 0.51
C LEU A 113 17.74 4.24 0.05
N TYR A 114 17.32 4.71 -1.12
CA TYR A 114 16.01 4.42 -1.68
C TYR A 114 16.06 3.32 -2.74
N CYS A 115 15.28 2.28 -2.55
CA CYS A 115 15.09 1.24 -3.57
C CYS A 115 13.81 1.52 -4.37
N SER A 116 13.97 1.86 -5.64
CA SER A 116 12.83 2.11 -6.55
C SER A 116 12.00 0.86 -6.84
N GLY A 117 12.54 -0.34 -6.59
CA GLY A 117 11.81 -1.60 -6.71
C GLY A 117 10.88 -1.85 -5.54
N CYS A 118 11.38 -1.66 -4.30
CA CYS A 118 10.58 -1.77 -3.08
C CYS A 118 9.69 -0.53 -2.85
N GLU A 119 10.01 0.60 -3.52
CA GLU A 119 9.44 1.93 -3.24
C GLU A 119 9.57 2.34 -1.76
N ALA A 120 10.72 1.96 -1.15
CA ALA A 120 11.02 2.18 0.25
C ALA A 120 12.46 2.60 0.48
N PHE A 121 12.69 3.30 1.58
CA PHE A 121 14.03 3.52 2.10
C PHE A 121 14.53 2.26 2.79
N LEU A 122 15.80 1.96 2.59
CA LEU A 122 16.53 0.85 3.19
C LEU A 122 17.59 1.41 4.14
N SER A 123 17.80 0.73 5.26
CA SER A 123 18.98 0.97 6.10
C SER A 123 20.18 0.19 5.56
N GLU A 124 21.39 0.56 5.95
CA GLU A 124 22.59 -0.19 5.58
C GLU A 124 22.54 -1.66 6.02
N LYS A 125 21.81 -1.94 7.11
CA LYS A 125 21.62 -3.30 7.64
C LYS A 125 20.71 -4.17 6.77
N ASP A 126 19.86 -3.54 5.96
CA ASP A 126 18.90 -4.21 5.08
C ASP A 126 19.51 -4.56 3.72
N LEU A 127 20.76 -4.16 3.48
CA LEU A 127 21.47 -4.44 2.22
C LEU A 127 22.20 -5.77 2.29
N THR A 128 22.43 -6.34 1.11
CA THR A 128 23.35 -7.48 0.95
C THR A 128 24.80 -7.05 1.24
N GLU A 129 25.71 -8.01 1.39
CA GLU A 129 27.16 -7.73 1.56
C GLU A 129 27.74 -6.87 0.42
N ASP A 130 27.15 -6.95 -0.78
CA ASP A 130 27.53 -6.15 -1.94
C ASP A 130 26.84 -4.75 -1.98
N GLY A 131 26.08 -4.39 -0.96
CA GLY A 131 25.38 -3.11 -0.87
C GLY A 131 24.14 -3.01 -1.77
N LEU A 132 23.53 -4.14 -2.13
CA LEU A 132 22.36 -4.22 -2.99
C LEU A 132 21.07 -4.45 -2.17
N CYS A 133 19.94 -4.00 -2.69
CA CYS A 133 18.63 -4.40 -2.16
C CYS A 133 18.44 -5.92 -2.31
N PRO A 134 18.12 -6.69 -1.26
CA PRO A 134 18.00 -8.13 -1.32
C PRO A 134 16.86 -8.61 -2.23
N ASP A 135 15.78 -7.86 -2.33
CA ASP A 135 14.61 -8.24 -3.14
C ASP A 135 14.79 -7.96 -4.64
N HIS A 136 15.54 -6.91 -4.98
CA HIS A 136 15.64 -6.43 -6.37
C HIS A 136 17.06 -6.56 -6.95
N LEU A 137 18.06 -6.94 -6.14
CA LEU A 137 19.48 -7.08 -6.51
C LEU A 137 20.01 -5.84 -7.26
N LYS A 138 19.54 -4.66 -6.87
CA LYS A 138 19.95 -3.36 -7.43
C LYS A 138 20.50 -2.48 -6.33
N LYS A 139 21.48 -1.66 -6.69
CA LYS A 139 22.03 -0.66 -5.77
C LYS A 139 20.99 0.42 -5.51
N PRO A 140 20.63 0.70 -4.24
CA PRO A 140 19.75 1.80 -3.91
C PRO A 140 20.38 3.15 -4.25
N GLU A 141 19.54 4.12 -4.59
CA GLU A 141 19.94 5.48 -4.85
C GLU A 141 19.97 6.28 -3.55
N VAL A 142 20.98 7.15 -3.36
CA VAL A 142 20.98 8.10 -2.24
C VAL A 142 19.99 9.22 -2.59
N VAL A 143 18.93 9.33 -1.83
CA VAL A 143 17.89 10.33 -2.02
C VAL A 143 17.85 11.23 -0.79
N LYS A 144 17.85 12.55 -1.04
CA LYS A 144 17.72 13.57 -0.01
C LYS A 144 16.44 14.35 -0.28
N GLU A 145 15.46 14.15 0.58
CA GLU A 145 14.13 14.72 0.43
C GLU A 145 13.62 15.30 1.75
N GLU A 146 12.80 16.35 1.66
CA GLU A 146 11.97 16.77 2.78
C GLU A 146 10.60 16.11 2.67
N ASN A 147 10.35 15.12 3.53
CA ASN A 147 9.13 14.33 3.53
C ASN A 147 8.30 14.55 4.79
N TYR A 148 7.03 14.20 4.71
CA TYR A 148 6.18 14.07 5.88
C TYR A 148 6.35 12.68 6.50
N PHE A 149 6.50 12.66 7.83
CA PHE A 149 6.65 11.45 8.63
C PHE A 149 5.46 11.30 9.57
N PHE A 150 4.95 10.07 9.67
CA PHE A 150 3.96 9.70 10.68
C PHE A 150 4.66 9.18 11.93
N LYS A 151 4.30 9.72 13.10
CA LYS A 151 4.86 9.33 14.40
C LYS A 151 4.36 7.96 14.85
N LEU A 152 4.78 6.92 14.16
CA LEU A 152 4.39 5.55 14.47
C LEU A 152 4.91 5.11 15.85
N THR A 153 6.10 5.59 16.23
CA THR A 153 6.71 5.35 17.56
C THR A 153 5.80 5.78 18.72
N LYS A 154 5.00 6.84 18.55
CA LYS A 154 4.02 7.30 19.54
C LYS A 154 2.96 6.24 19.88
N TYR A 155 2.66 5.37 18.96
CA TYR A 155 1.60 4.36 19.08
C TYR A 155 2.11 2.99 19.51
N LYS A 156 3.43 2.80 19.61
CA LYS A 156 4.10 1.54 19.94
C LYS A 156 3.47 0.82 21.13
N ASP A 157 3.46 1.48 22.29
CA ASP A 157 2.99 0.86 23.53
C ASP A 157 1.49 0.51 23.49
N ALA A 158 0.69 1.37 22.85
CA ALA A 158 -0.74 1.13 22.66
C ALA A 158 -0.98 -0.09 21.77
N ILE A 159 -0.22 -0.24 20.68
CA ILE A 159 -0.31 -1.39 19.77
C ILE A 159 0.12 -2.68 20.50
N ILE A 160 1.25 -2.66 21.20
CA ILE A 160 1.74 -3.82 21.97
C ILE A 160 0.71 -4.24 23.02
N LYS A 161 0.14 -3.28 23.76
CA LYS A 161 -0.92 -3.55 24.73
C LYS A 161 -2.14 -4.18 24.06
N HIS A 162 -2.56 -3.63 22.91
CA HIS A 162 -3.73 -4.14 22.18
C HIS A 162 -3.51 -5.58 21.74
N ILE A 163 -2.37 -5.91 21.12
CA ILE A 163 -2.02 -7.27 20.71
C ILE A 163 -2.05 -8.24 21.89
N LYS A 164 -1.47 -7.87 23.02
CA LYS A 164 -1.41 -8.71 24.23
C LYS A 164 -2.78 -8.95 24.87
N THR A 165 -3.70 -7.99 24.74
CA THR A 165 -5.05 -8.09 25.34
C THR A 165 -6.11 -8.63 24.37
N HIS A 166 -5.80 -8.79 23.08
CA HIS A 166 -6.70 -9.29 22.05
C HIS A 166 -5.98 -10.38 21.22
N PRO A 167 -5.93 -11.64 21.74
CA PRO A 167 -5.14 -12.69 21.10
C PRO A 167 -5.57 -13.05 19.69
N ASP A 168 -6.81 -12.71 19.31
CA ASP A 168 -7.33 -12.93 17.95
C ASP A 168 -7.10 -11.77 17.00
N PHE A 169 -6.41 -10.71 17.44
CA PHE A 169 -6.13 -9.53 16.61
C PHE A 169 -5.15 -9.85 15.48
N ILE A 170 -4.19 -10.75 15.70
CA ILE A 170 -3.24 -11.21 14.69
C ILE A 170 -3.54 -12.67 14.34
N VAL A 171 -3.91 -12.91 13.09
CA VAL A 171 -4.23 -14.25 12.58
C VAL A 171 -3.32 -14.58 11.40
N PRO A 172 -2.69 -15.75 11.41
CA PRO A 172 -2.66 -16.78 12.45
C PRO A 172 -1.81 -16.33 13.66
N SER A 173 -2.16 -16.80 14.86
CA SER A 173 -1.60 -16.31 16.14
C SER A 173 -0.07 -16.43 16.26
N PHE A 174 0.55 -17.42 15.59
CA PHE A 174 2.02 -17.56 15.59
C PHE A 174 2.76 -16.34 14.99
N ARG A 175 2.10 -15.51 14.18
CA ARG A 175 2.66 -14.27 13.65
C ARG A 175 2.73 -13.13 14.67
N ALA A 176 2.03 -13.26 15.81
CA ALA A 176 2.02 -12.21 16.83
C ALA A 176 3.42 -11.92 17.39
N ASN A 177 4.25 -12.95 17.59
CA ASN A 177 5.61 -12.76 18.07
C ASN A 177 6.50 -12.01 17.05
N GLU A 178 6.35 -12.30 15.77
CA GLU A 178 7.06 -11.59 14.70
C GLU A 178 6.70 -10.09 14.72
N VAL A 179 5.41 -9.77 14.80
CA VAL A 179 4.94 -8.38 14.87
C VAL A 179 5.43 -7.67 16.14
N LEU A 180 5.39 -8.35 17.31
CA LEU A 180 5.88 -7.78 18.56
C LEU A 180 7.39 -7.48 18.50
N ASN A 181 8.19 -8.37 17.92
CA ASN A 181 9.63 -8.15 17.73
C ASN A 181 9.91 -6.96 16.77
N GLN A 182 9.13 -6.82 15.70
CA GLN A 182 9.25 -5.66 14.80
C GLN A 182 8.91 -4.35 15.52
N LEU A 183 7.91 -4.37 16.41
CA LEU A 183 7.51 -3.21 17.20
C LEU A 183 8.60 -2.76 18.19
N GLU A 184 9.51 -3.63 18.63
CA GLU A 184 10.60 -3.24 19.53
C GLU A 184 11.52 -2.17 18.90
N ASN A 185 11.76 -2.28 17.59
CA ASN A 185 12.65 -1.40 16.83
C ASN A 185 11.89 -0.51 15.84
N ILE A 186 10.61 -0.23 16.10
CA ILE A 186 9.79 0.57 15.21
C ILE A 186 10.27 2.01 15.14
N GLU A 187 10.30 2.56 13.96
CA GLU A 187 10.64 3.95 13.67
C GLU A 187 9.45 4.69 13.07
N ASP A 188 9.53 6.02 13.05
CA ASP A 188 8.55 6.84 12.35
C ASP A 188 8.68 6.62 10.84
N ILE A 189 7.55 6.57 10.13
CA ILE A 189 7.52 6.22 8.72
C ILE A 189 7.25 7.42 7.82
N SER A 190 7.96 7.50 6.70
CA SER A 190 7.68 8.50 5.67
C SER A 190 6.35 8.17 4.97
N VAL A 191 5.43 9.14 4.97
CA VAL A 191 4.08 9.03 4.38
C VAL A 191 3.88 9.91 3.15
N SER A 192 4.93 10.57 2.70
CA SER A 192 4.95 11.31 1.44
C SER A 192 6.20 10.99 0.63
N ARG A 193 6.14 11.32 -0.66
CA ARG A 193 7.29 11.29 -1.57
C ARG A 193 7.28 12.56 -2.38
N VAL A 194 8.46 13.05 -2.74
CA VAL A 194 8.60 14.10 -3.74
C VAL A 194 8.55 13.45 -5.12
N ASN A 195 7.67 13.94 -5.98
CA ASN A 195 7.54 13.48 -7.37
C ASN A 195 8.50 14.24 -8.28
#